data_249d2cabf6ccf840a93582c759c95b59
#
_entry.id   249d2cabf6ccf840a93582c759c95b59
#
_cell.length_a   1.000
_cell.length_b   1.000
_cell.length_c   1.000
_cell.angle_alpha   90.00
_cell.angle_beta   90.00
_cell.angle_gamma   90.00
#
_symmetry.space_group_name_H-M   'P 1'
#
loop_
_entity.id
_entity.type
_entity.pdbx_description
1 polymer ?
#
loop_
_entity_poly.entity_id
_entity_poly.type
_entity_poly.pdbx_seq_one_letter_code
_entity_poly.pdbx_strand_id
1 'polypeptide(L)'
;MNWQQVEEYLRGDDRAVLPLGSTEQHSHLRLTVDCILPERVAADAAEPLGIPVFPVVPYGVTPYFREFPGSISIRVETHLRLVGDILDGMAHSGFRRILIVNGHGGNNAVQQFAVEWAADHPGCRVLFHNWWNAPRTWAKVQAIDPVASHGSWMENFPWTRLPGIMVPSTQRPMVDMARVRALDPVALRQYLGDGNFGGLYQRPDADMLALWQVAVDETRELLAGTWGDPS
;
A
#
# COMPACT_ATOMS: atom_id res chain seq x y z
N MET A 1 11.50 18.19 -0.19
CA MET A 1 12.03 19.16 -1.17
C MET A 1 11.11 20.36 -1.24
N ASN A 2 11.67 21.56 -1.50
CA ASN A 2 10.88 22.71 -1.94
C ASN A 2 10.81 22.73 -3.49
N TRP A 3 10.04 23.66 -4.09
CA TRP A 3 9.83 23.66 -5.54
C TRP A 3 11.13 23.88 -6.35
N GLN A 4 12.08 24.67 -5.84
CA GLN A 4 13.37 24.90 -6.49
C GLN A 4 14.25 23.63 -6.50
N GLN A 5 14.20 22.85 -5.42
CA GLN A 5 14.89 21.56 -5.36
C GLN A 5 14.26 20.52 -6.31
N VAL A 6 12.92 20.57 -6.50
CA VAL A 6 12.25 19.73 -7.50
C VAL A 6 12.65 20.15 -8.91
N GLU A 7 12.72 21.46 -9.20
CA GLU A 7 13.18 21.96 -10.50
C GLU A 7 14.62 21.51 -10.81
N GLU A 8 15.51 21.55 -9.82
CA GLU A 8 16.89 21.05 -9.99
C GLU A 8 16.94 19.53 -10.18
N TYR A 9 16.15 18.78 -9.39
CA TYR A 9 16.05 17.33 -9.51
C TYR A 9 15.62 16.91 -10.93
N LEU A 10 14.61 17.57 -11.49
CA LEU A 10 14.05 17.28 -12.80
C LEU A 10 15.00 17.56 -13.98
N ARG A 11 16.16 18.19 -13.75
CA ARG A 11 17.21 18.33 -14.77
C ARG A 11 17.99 17.03 -15.00
N GLY A 12 17.98 16.12 -14.04
CA GLY A 12 18.76 14.88 -14.09
C GLY A 12 17.95 13.60 -13.93
N ASP A 13 16.74 13.68 -13.34
CA ASP A 13 15.88 12.53 -13.08
C ASP A 13 14.40 12.94 -13.13
N ASP A 14 13.54 12.08 -13.63
CA ASP A 14 12.09 12.31 -13.77
C ASP A 14 11.23 11.30 -13.00
N ARG A 15 11.88 10.48 -12.14
CA ARG A 15 11.21 9.48 -11.32
C ARG A 15 10.54 10.12 -10.10
N ALA A 16 9.41 9.55 -9.69
CA ALA A 16 8.75 9.89 -8.42
C ALA A 16 7.95 8.70 -7.89
N VAL A 17 7.60 8.75 -6.61
CA VAL A 17 6.76 7.75 -5.97
C VAL A 17 5.48 8.39 -5.46
N LEU A 18 4.33 7.73 -5.73
CA LEU A 18 3.01 8.08 -5.21
C LEU A 18 2.48 6.95 -4.34
N PRO A 19 2.52 7.05 -3.01
CA PRO A 19 1.89 6.07 -2.14
C PRO A 19 0.37 6.19 -2.14
N LEU A 20 -0.35 5.05 -2.22
CA LEU A 20 -1.80 4.97 -2.08
C LEU A 20 -2.15 4.16 -0.84
N GLY A 21 -2.98 4.72 0.02
CA GLY A 21 -3.44 4.10 1.25
C GLY A 21 -4.96 3.93 1.34
N SER A 22 -5.40 3.62 2.55
CA SER A 22 -6.79 3.60 2.98
C SER A 22 -6.85 3.91 4.48
N THR A 23 -7.96 4.46 4.93
CA THR A 23 -8.28 4.59 6.35
C THR A 23 -9.37 3.60 6.68
N GLU A 24 -9.00 2.44 7.24
CA GLU A 24 -9.90 1.34 7.51
C GLU A 24 -9.48 0.51 8.72
N GLN A 25 -10.39 -0.34 9.19
CA GLN A 25 -10.11 -1.26 10.27
C GLN A 25 -8.95 -2.21 9.96
N HIS A 26 -8.06 -2.43 10.94
CA HIS A 26 -6.95 -3.39 10.93
C HIS A 26 -6.88 -4.10 12.27
N SER A 27 -8.03 -4.65 12.71
CA SER A 27 -8.12 -5.34 14.01
C SER A 27 -7.64 -4.44 15.17
N HIS A 28 -6.56 -4.78 15.81
CA HIS A 28 -5.98 -4.07 16.96
C HIS A 28 -4.94 -3.01 16.58
N LEU A 29 -4.70 -2.80 15.28
CA LEU A 29 -3.73 -1.83 14.78
C LEU A 29 -4.39 -0.47 14.48
N ARG A 30 -3.58 0.48 14.04
CA ARG A 30 -4.05 1.80 13.60
C ARG A 30 -4.97 1.68 12.40
N LEU A 31 -5.99 2.52 12.31
CA LEU A 31 -6.86 2.62 11.12
C LEU A 31 -6.09 3.01 9.85
N THR A 32 -4.92 3.62 10.01
CA THR A 32 -4.09 4.13 8.91
C THR A 32 -2.91 3.21 8.57
N VAL A 33 -3.01 1.91 8.87
CA VAL A 33 -1.98 0.91 8.50
C VAL A 33 -1.65 1.00 7.02
N ASP A 34 -2.68 1.00 6.19
CA ASP A 34 -2.57 1.08 4.73
C ASP A 34 -1.99 2.41 4.21
N CYS A 35 -1.92 3.44 5.05
CA CYS A 35 -1.20 4.68 4.73
C CYS A 35 0.25 4.62 5.20
N ILE A 36 0.45 4.20 6.45
CA ILE A 36 1.77 4.17 7.11
C ILE A 36 2.75 3.24 6.36
N LEU A 37 2.28 2.05 5.97
CA LEU A 37 3.16 1.05 5.36
C LEU A 37 3.61 1.43 3.94
N PRO A 38 2.74 1.79 2.99
CA PRO A 38 3.18 2.18 1.65
C PRO A 38 3.99 3.48 1.64
N GLU A 39 3.65 4.47 2.47
CA GLU A 39 4.42 5.71 2.59
C GLU A 39 5.83 5.42 3.09
N ARG A 40 5.95 4.59 4.12
CA ARG A 40 7.24 4.25 4.72
C ARG A 40 8.10 3.37 3.82
N VAL A 41 7.53 2.32 3.19
CA VAL A 41 8.30 1.47 2.27
C VAL A 41 8.76 2.26 1.05
N ALA A 42 7.91 3.18 0.56
CA ALA A 42 8.28 4.10 -0.51
C ALA A 42 9.45 5.01 -0.11
N ALA A 43 9.39 5.61 1.10
CA ALA A 43 10.44 6.50 1.60
C ALA A 43 11.76 5.74 1.80
N ASP A 44 11.74 4.60 2.52
CA ASP A 44 12.94 3.79 2.81
C ASP A 44 13.57 3.22 1.52
N ALA A 45 12.76 2.97 0.48
CA ALA A 45 13.24 2.52 -0.83
C ALA A 45 13.83 3.64 -1.70
N ALA A 46 13.21 4.80 -1.70
CA ALA A 46 13.52 5.92 -2.58
C ALA A 46 14.66 6.82 -2.06
N GLU A 47 14.80 6.95 -0.74
CA GLU A 47 15.79 7.83 -0.10
C GLU A 47 17.23 7.60 -0.60
N PRO A 48 17.76 6.36 -0.66
CA PRO A 48 19.13 6.11 -1.15
C PRO A 48 19.33 6.46 -2.63
N LEU A 49 18.24 6.59 -3.40
CA LEU A 49 18.25 6.93 -4.82
C LEU A 49 18.00 8.44 -5.06
N GLY A 50 17.71 9.19 -4.00
CA GLY A 50 17.35 10.60 -4.07
C GLY A 50 16.02 10.90 -4.77
N ILE A 51 15.14 9.87 -4.93
CA ILE A 51 13.86 9.99 -5.64
C ILE A 51 12.80 10.58 -4.70
N PRO A 52 12.04 11.62 -5.12
CA PRO A 52 11.00 12.21 -4.29
C PRO A 52 9.81 11.27 -4.11
N VAL A 53 9.30 11.23 -2.87
CA VAL A 53 8.06 10.54 -2.50
C VAL A 53 7.01 11.60 -2.19
N PHE A 54 5.87 11.52 -2.87
CA PHE A 54 4.73 12.39 -2.63
C PHE A 54 3.97 11.95 -1.38
N PRO A 55 3.17 12.83 -0.75
CA PRO A 55 2.32 12.45 0.37
C PRO A 55 1.38 11.31 0.00
N VAL A 56 1.14 10.40 0.96
CA VAL A 56 0.20 9.29 0.76
C VAL A 56 -1.23 9.78 0.51
N VAL A 57 -1.96 9.16 -0.41
CA VAL A 57 -3.40 9.36 -0.57
C VAL A 57 -4.12 8.54 0.52
N PRO A 58 -4.71 9.17 1.56
CA PRO A 58 -5.09 8.45 2.78
C PRO A 58 -6.49 7.80 2.73
N TYR A 59 -7.25 7.97 1.66
CA TYR A 59 -8.58 7.42 1.51
C TYR A 59 -8.68 6.55 0.25
N GLY A 60 -9.02 5.27 0.47
CA GLY A 60 -9.18 4.27 -0.56
C GLY A 60 -10.61 3.74 -0.69
N VAL A 61 -10.76 2.64 -1.39
CA VAL A 61 -12.03 1.98 -1.69
C VAL A 61 -12.23 0.79 -0.76
N THR A 62 -12.92 1.00 0.36
CA THR A 62 -13.16 -0.01 1.41
C THR A 62 -14.64 -0.12 1.82
N PRO A 63 -15.60 -0.25 0.89
CA PRO A 63 -17.03 -0.22 1.21
C PRO A 63 -17.48 -1.37 2.12
N TYR A 64 -16.78 -2.48 2.11
CA TYR A 64 -17.07 -3.66 2.92
C TYR A 64 -16.76 -3.45 4.41
N PHE A 65 -15.87 -2.51 4.78
CA PHE A 65 -15.54 -2.20 6.18
C PHE A 65 -16.28 -0.97 6.76
N ARG A 66 -17.21 -0.38 6.04
CA ARG A 66 -17.89 0.85 6.49
C ARG A 66 -18.65 0.71 7.82
N GLU A 67 -18.98 -0.51 8.24
CA GLU A 67 -19.63 -0.77 9.52
C GLU A 67 -18.63 -0.88 10.70
N PHE A 68 -17.32 -0.83 10.42
CA PHE A 68 -16.30 -0.67 11.44
C PHE A 68 -16.04 0.83 11.64
N PRO A 69 -16.35 1.41 12.82
CA PRO A 69 -16.19 2.84 13.06
C PRO A 69 -14.78 3.34 12.75
N GLY A 70 -14.70 4.45 12.04
CA GLY A 70 -13.43 5.04 11.60
C GLY A 70 -12.94 4.55 10.21
N SER A 71 -13.54 3.50 9.63
CA SER A 71 -13.28 3.13 8.24
C SER A 71 -14.02 4.09 7.30
N ILE A 72 -13.27 4.76 6.42
CA ILE A 72 -13.80 5.75 5.49
C ILE A 72 -13.54 5.30 4.05
N SER A 73 -14.59 4.94 3.34
CA SER A 73 -14.50 4.54 1.93
C SER A 73 -14.92 5.68 1.01
N ILE A 74 -14.15 5.91 -0.03
CA ILE A 74 -14.61 6.71 -1.17
C ILE A 74 -15.09 5.79 -2.31
N ARG A 75 -15.78 6.35 -3.29
CA ARG A 75 -16.23 5.60 -4.46
C ARG A 75 -15.06 5.29 -5.38
N VAL A 76 -15.09 4.17 -6.08
CA VAL A 76 -14.08 3.80 -7.08
C VAL A 76 -13.87 4.92 -8.09
N GLU A 77 -14.94 5.47 -8.64
CA GLU A 77 -14.90 6.59 -9.59
C GLU A 77 -14.18 7.81 -9.01
N THR A 78 -14.48 8.19 -7.77
CA THR A 78 -13.85 9.32 -7.08
C THR A 78 -12.35 9.04 -6.88
N HIS A 79 -11.98 7.82 -6.49
CA HIS A 79 -10.60 7.44 -6.27
C HIS A 79 -9.79 7.47 -7.58
N LEU A 80 -10.34 6.93 -8.67
CA LEU A 80 -9.67 6.95 -9.98
C LEU A 80 -9.50 8.37 -10.51
N ARG A 81 -10.51 9.24 -10.35
CA ARG A 81 -10.40 10.66 -10.73
C ARG A 81 -9.34 11.38 -9.90
N LEU A 82 -9.32 11.17 -8.58
CA LEU A 82 -8.31 11.78 -7.70
C LEU A 82 -6.89 11.36 -8.11
N VAL A 83 -6.67 10.05 -8.34
CA VAL A 83 -5.36 9.55 -8.78
C VAL A 83 -5.01 10.13 -10.16
N GLY A 84 -5.97 10.21 -11.09
CA GLY A 84 -5.79 10.83 -12.40
C GLY A 84 -5.33 12.29 -12.30
N ASP A 85 -6.05 13.11 -11.53
CA ASP A 85 -5.69 14.52 -11.31
C ASP A 85 -4.29 14.68 -10.70
N ILE A 86 -3.89 13.76 -9.78
CA ILE A 86 -2.54 13.75 -9.20
C ILE A 86 -1.50 13.39 -10.28
N LEU A 87 -1.74 12.35 -11.07
CA LEU A 87 -0.82 11.94 -12.12
C LEU A 87 -0.66 13.03 -13.20
N ASP A 88 -1.75 13.72 -13.57
CA ASP A 88 -1.74 14.86 -14.48
C ASP A 88 -0.88 16.00 -13.93
N GLY A 89 -1.04 16.31 -12.63
CA GLY A 89 -0.24 17.32 -11.96
C GLY A 89 1.24 16.94 -11.88
N MET A 90 1.57 15.68 -11.63
CA MET A 90 2.94 15.18 -11.63
C MET A 90 3.56 15.26 -13.04
N ALA A 91 2.82 14.84 -14.07
CA ALA A 91 3.25 14.91 -15.47
C ALA A 91 3.45 16.36 -15.94
N HIS A 92 2.54 17.26 -15.57
CA HIS A 92 2.66 18.71 -15.84
C HIS A 92 3.91 19.30 -15.19
N SER A 93 4.26 18.84 -13.98
CA SER A 93 5.47 19.28 -13.27
C SER A 93 6.77 18.76 -13.87
N GLY A 94 6.73 17.74 -14.75
CA GLY A 94 7.91 17.20 -15.42
C GLY A 94 8.26 15.76 -15.01
N PHE A 95 7.56 15.15 -14.04
CA PHE A 95 7.75 13.73 -13.73
C PHE A 95 7.22 12.86 -14.87
N ARG A 96 7.96 11.81 -15.21
CA ARG A 96 7.62 10.91 -16.33
C ARG A 96 7.56 9.45 -15.92
N ARG A 97 8.34 9.05 -14.92
CA ARG A 97 8.41 7.69 -14.40
C ARG A 97 7.87 7.67 -12.97
N ILE A 98 6.64 7.19 -12.80
CA ILE A 98 5.91 7.26 -11.52
C ILE A 98 5.68 5.84 -11.00
N LEU A 99 6.21 5.51 -9.81
CA LEU A 99 5.88 4.28 -9.10
C LEU A 99 4.73 4.55 -8.13
N ILE A 100 3.60 3.90 -8.35
CA ILE A 100 2.51 3.86 -7.39
C ILE A 100 2.80 2.71 -6.41
N VAL A 101 3.03 3.04 -5.14
CA VAL A 101 3.18 2.05 -4.06
C VAL A 101 1.84 1.94 -3.33
N ASN A 102 1.12 0.86 -3.60
CA ASN A 102 -0.20 0.65 -3.03
C ASN A 102 -0.13 -0.11 -1.70
N GLY A 103 -0.87 0.36 -0.70
CA GLY A 103 -1.02 -0.25 0.62
C GLY A 103 -2.35 -0.97 0.83
N HIS A 104 -3.32 -0.87 -0.11
CA HIS A 104 -4.68 -1.32 0.11
C HIS A 104 -5.26 -2.10 -1.07
N GLY A 105 -5.79 -3.30 -0.80
CA GLY A 105 -6.33 -4.19 -1.84
C GLY A 105 -7.52 -3.61 -2.62
N GLY A 106 -8.35 -2.78 -1.98
CA GLY A 106 -9.49 -2.13 -2.63
C GLY A 106 -9.11 -1.08 -3.69
N ASN A 107 -7.84 -0.65 -3.71
CA ASN A 107 -7.32 0.30 -4.69
C ASN A 107 -6.87 -0.37 -6.01
N ASN A 108 -6.97 -1.67 -6.16
CA ASN A 108 -6.45 -2.41 -7.33
C ASN A 108 -7.03 -1.94 -8.68
N ALA A 109 -8.18 -1.26 -8.70
CA ALA A 109 -8.71 -0.65 -9.93
C ALA A 109 -7.74 0.39 -10.54
N VAL A 110 -6.89 1.02 -9.71
CA VAL A 110 -5.87 1.97 -10.16
C VAL A 110 -4.82 1.29 -11.05
N GLN A 111 -4.54 0.01 -10.87
CA GLN A 111 -3.58 -0.72 -11.72
C GLN A 111 -3.97 -0.68 -13.20
N GLN A 112 -5.25 -0.97 -13.50
CA GLN A 112 -5.73 -0.93 -14.88
C GLN A 112 -5.88 0.51 -15.38
N PHE A 113 -6.35 1.42 -14.52
CA PHE A 113 -6.45 2.84 -14.82
C PHE A 113 -5.07 3.45 -15.16
N ALA A 114 -4.00 3.08 -14.45
CA ALA A 114 -2.65 3.59 -14.71
C ALA A 114 -2.13 3.19 -16.09
N VAL A 115 -2.52 2.02 -16.60
CA VAL A 115 -2.20 1.58 -17.98
C VAL A 115 -2.93 2.44 -19.02
N GLU A 116 -4.21 2.70 -18.81
CA GLU A 116 -5.02 3.58 -19.66
C GLU A 116 -4.47 5.00 -19.64
N TRP A 117 -4.22 5.55 -18.45
CA TRP A 117 -3.67 6.90 -18.28
C TRP A 117 -2.32 7.05 -19.01
N ALA A 118 -1.42 6.08 -18.87
CA ALA A 118 -0.11 6.12 -19.54
C ALA A 118 -0.21 6.05 -21.07
N ALA A 119 -1.23 5.35 -21.61
CA ALA A 119 -1.49 5.30 -23.05
C ALA A 119 -1.88 6.67 -23.61
N ASP A 120 -2.62 7.46 -22.82
CA ASP A 120 -3.04 8.82 -23.18
C ASP A 120 -1.97 9.89 -22.90
N HIS A 121 -0.86 9.52 -22.22
CA HIS A 121 0.24 10.42 -21.85
C HIS A 121 1.59 9.93 -22.42
N PRO A 122 1.84 10.13 -23.73
CA PRO A 122 3.09 9.69 -24.37
C PRO A 122 4.33 10.21 -23.65
N GLY A 123 5.26 9.33 -23.37
CA GLY A 123 6.48 9.63 -22.60
C GLY A 123 6.36 9.43 -21.11
N CYS A 124 5.16 9.23 -20.56
CA CYS A 124 4.97 8.83 -19.17
C CYS A 124 4.93 7.31 -19.01
N ARG A 125 5.43 6.83 -17.89
CA ARG A 125 5.35 5.43 -17.45
C ARG A 125 4.88 5.37 -16.02
N VAL A 126 3.89 4.52 -15.75
CA VAL A 126 3.37 4.31 -14.40
C VAL A 126 3.46 2.83 -14.08
N LEU A 127 4.16 2.51 -12.99
CA LEU A 127 4.19 1.16 -12.43
C LEU A 127 3.29 1.12 -11.20
N PHE A 128 2.54 0.03 -11.04
CA PHE A 128 1.69 -0.20 -9.87
C PHE A 128 2.23 -1.37 -9.06
N HIS A 129 2.54 -1.14 -7.80
CA HIS A 129 3.20 -2.07 -6.90
C HIS A 129 2.40 -2.28 -5.62
N ASN A 130 1.85 -3.46 -5.44
CA ASN A 130 1.30 -3.91 -4.17
C ASN A 130 2.44 -4.42 -3.29
N TRP A 131 2.98 -3.59 -2.40
CA TRP A 131 4.18 -3.92 -1.64
C TRP A 131 4.06 -5.21 -0.83
N TRP A 132 2.87 -5.49 -0.23
CA TRP A 132 2.66 -6.61 0.70
C TRP A 132 2.59 -7.99 0.04
N ASN A 133 2.24 -8.07 -1.23
CA ASN A 133 2.14 -9.32 -2.00
C ASN A 133 3.08 -9.37 -3.20
N ALA A 134 4.06 -8.50 -3.22
CA ALA A 134 5.15 -8.59 -4.18
C ALA A 134 5.90 -9.92 -4.01
N PRO A 135 6.41 -10.54 -5.08
CA PRO A 135 6.84 -11.93 -5.07
C PRO A 135 7.81 -12.31 -3.94
N ARG A 136 8.84 -11.51 -3.70
CA ARG A 136 9.84 -11.79 -2.65
C ARG A 136 9.31 -11.50 -1.25
N THR A 137 8.57 -10.39 -1.12
CA THR A 137 7.90 -10.01 0.13
C THR A 137 6.92 -11.10 0.55
N TRP A 138 6.08 -11.58 -0.39
CA TRP A 138 5.14 -12.65 -0.10
C TRP A 138 5.85 -13.97 0.23
N ALA A 139 6.91 -14.33 -0.51
CA ALA A 139 7.71 -15.51 -0.19
C ALA A 139 8.32 -15.42 1.23
N LYS A 140 8.76 -14.23 1.66
CA LYS A 140 9.24 -14.00 3.02
C LYS A 140 8.14 -14.12 4.07
N VAL A 141 6.93 -13.60 3.80
CA VAL A 141 5.74 -13.80 4.65
C VAL A 141 5.48 -15.28 4.84
N GLN A 142 5.39 -16.06 3.74
CA GLN A 142 5.12 -17.50 3.79
C GLN A 142 6.21 -18.28 4.51
N ALA A 143 7.46 -17.85 4.45
CA ALA A 143 8.57 -18.48 5.16
C ALA A 143 8.55 -18.21 6.68
N ILE A 144 7.97 -17.09 7.12
CA ILE A 144 7.79 -16.76 8.54
C ILE A 144 6.59 -17.51 9.10
N ASP A 145 5.43 -17.37 8.47
CA ASP A 145 4.20 -18.05 8.85
C ASP A 145 3.22 -18.03 7.66
N PRO A 146 2.78 -19.20 7.16
CA PRO A 146 1.87 -19.27 6.02
C PRO A 146 0.47 -18.75 6.34
N VAL A 147 0.09 -18.60 7.62
CA VAL A 147 -1.20 -18.04 8.03
C VAL A 147 -1.03 -16.53 8.29
N ALA A 148 -1.14 -15.76 7.22
CA ALA A 148 -0.97 -14.32 7.19
C ALA A 148 -2.04 -13.65 6.33
N SER A 149 -2.62 -12.54 6.81
CA SER A 149 -3.73 -11.87 6.15
C SER A 149 -3.94 -10.45 6.65
N HIS A 150 -4.97 -9.77 6.14
CA HIS A 150 -5.44 -8.46 6.60
C HIS A 150 -5.71 -8.45 8.11
N GLY A 151 -5.19 -7.43 8.80
CA GLY A 151 -5.33 -7.23 10.25
C GLY A 151 -4.56 -8.24 11.11
N SER A 152 -3.67 -9.05 10.51
CA SER A 152 -2.84 -10.04 11.20
C SER A 152 -1.42 -9.54 11.46
N TRP A 153 -0.57 -10.45 11.93
CA TRP A 153 0.82 -10.19 12.24
C TRP A 153 1.62 -9.56 11.10
N MET A 154 1.30 -9.87 9.83
CA MET A 154 2.07 -9.38 8.69
C MET A 154 1.99 -7.86 8.49
N GLU A 155 1.03 -7.21 9.14
CA GLU A 155 0.86 -5.75 9.14
C GLU A 155 1.21 -5.13 10.51
N ASN A 156 1.58 -5.96 11.49
CA ASN A 156 1.88 -5.56 12.87
C ASN A 156 3.36 -5.18 13.03
N PHE A 157 3.80 -4.13 12.37
CA PHE A 157 5.12 -3.54 12.55
C PHE A 157 5.17 -2.63 13.80
N PRO A 158 6.36 -2.36 14.38
CA PRO A 158 6.48 -1.48 15.55
C PRO A 158 5.78 -0.13 15.39
N TRP A 159 5.73 0.42 14.18
CA TRP A 159 5.14 1.73 13.85
C TRP A 159 3.65 1.69 13.49
N THR A 160 3.05 0.52 13.32
CA THR A 160 1.59 0.36 13.11
C THR A 160 0.83 0.09 14.40
N ARG A 161 1.52 -0.22 15.50
CA ARG A 161 0.95 -0.54 16.81
C ARG A 161 0.42 0.68 17.53
N LEU A 162 -0.55 0.45 18.41
CA LEU A 162 -1.05 1.43 19.37
C LEU A 162 -0.50 1.13 20.78
N PRO A 163 0.03 2.12 21.50
CA PRO A 163 0.50 1.92 22.88
C PRO A 163 -0.62 1.41 23.79
N GLY A 164 -0.32 0.45 24.65
CA GLY A 164 -1.26 -0.07 25.65
C GLY A 164 -2.35 -1.00 25.12
N ILE A 165 -2.38 -1.30 23.83
CA ILE A 165 -3.32 -2.28 23.29
C ILE A 165 -2.73 -3.69 23.40
N MET A 166 -3.45 -4.54 24.12
CA MET A 166 -3.13 -5.97 24.23
C MET A 166 -3.76 -6.70 23.04
N VAL A 167 -2.97 -7.52 22.37
CA VAL A 167 -3.44 -8.37 21.27
C VAL A 167 -3.62 -9.82 21.76
N PRO A 168 -4.60 -10.58 21.19
CA PRO A 168 -4.75 -12.00 21.52
C PRO A 168 -3.48 -12.80 21.20
N SER A 169 -3.15 -13.77 22.06
CA SER A 169 -2.02 -14.69 21.86
C SER A 169 -2.37 -15.90 20.99
N THR A 170 -3.65 -16.10 20.75
CA THR A 170 -4.17 -17.26 19.96
C THR A 170 -4.24 -16.91 18.48
N GLN A 171 -3.85 -17.88 17.64
CA GLN A 171 -4.00 -17.75 16.19
C GLN A 171 -5.49 -17.83 15.79
N ARG A 172 -5.94 -16.89 14.99
CA ARG A 172 -7.25 -16.94 14.35
C ARG A 172 -7.20 -17.84 13.11
N PRO A 173 -8.17 -18.77 12.92
CA PRO A 173 -8.31 -19.49 11.65
C PRO A 173 -8.54 -18.52 10.49
N MET A 174 -8.04 -18.87 9.29
CA MET A 174 -8.33 -18.08 8.08
C MET A 174 -9.84 -18.04 7.81
N VAL A 175 -10.33 -16.85 7.49
CA VAL A 175 -11.72 -16.67 7.06
C VAL A 175 -11.94 -17.25 5.66
N ASP A 176 -13.17 -17.66 5.38
CA ASP A 176 -13.58 -18.03 4.02
C ASP A 176 -13.72 -16.77 3.16
N MET A 177 -12.81 -16.58 2.22
CA MET A 177 -12.79 -15.42 1.32
C MET A 177 -13.98 -15.38 0.36
N ALA A 178 -14.58 -16.52 -0.01
CA ALA A 178 -15.80 -16.54 -0.79
C ALA A 178 -16.97 -15.95 0.01
N ARG A 179 -17.04 -16.30 1.29
CA ARG A 179 -18.01 -15.74 2.22
C ARG A 179 -17.78 -14.23 2.47
N VAL A 180 -16.53 -13.81 2.68
CA VAL A 180 -16.17 -12.38 2.84
C VAL A 180 -16.68 -11.53 1.65
N ARG A 181 -16.54 -12.04 0.43
CA ARG A 181 -16.96 -11.33 -0.80
C ARG A 181 -18.48 -11.33 -1.01
N ALA A 182 -19.21 -12.26 -0.40
CA ALA A 182 -20.65 -12.41 -0.60
C ALA A 182 -21.49 -11.67 0.46
N LEU A 183 -20.90 -11.33 1.61
CA LEU A 183 -21.62 -10.69 2.71
C LEU A 183 -21.78 -9.20 2.49
N ASP A 184 -22.94 -8.66 2.91
CA ASP A 184 -23.10 -7.21 3.08
C ASP A 184 -22.24 -6.70 4.26
N PRO A 185 -21.98 -5.40 4.37
CA PRO A 185 -21.08 -4.85 5.41
C PRO A 185 -21.50 -5.16 6.85
N VAL A 186 -22.80 -5.23 7.15
CA VAL A 186 -23.31 -5.54 8.51
C VAL A 186 -23.01 -6.99 8.86
N ALA A 187 -23.37 -7.92 7.99
CA ALA A 187 -23.11 -9.33 8.15
C ALA A 187 -21.60 -9.63 8.14
N LEU A 188 -20.83 -8.91 7.33
CA LEU A 188 -19.38 -9.03 7.31
C LEU A 188 -18.74 -8.62 8.63
N ARG A 189 -19.16 -7.48 9.21
CA ARG A 189 -18.67 -7.09 10.53
C ARG A 189 -18.95 -8.13 11.61
N GLN A 190 -20.16 -8.73 11.60
CA GLN A 190 -20.51 -9.80 12.53
C GLN A 190 -19.63 -11.05 12.32
N TYR A 191 -19.39 -11.42 11.06
CA TYR A 191 -18.56 -12.56 10.70
C TYR A 191 -17.08 -12.38 11.08
N LEU A 192 -16.52 -11.20 10.82
CA LEU A 192 -15.12 -10.88 11.10
C LEU A 192 -14.86 -10.61 12.59
N GLY A 193 -15.86 -10.11 13.33
CA GLY A 193 -15.70 -9.76 14.74
C GLY A 193 -14.71 -8.61 14.94
N ASP A 194 -13.46 -8.93 15.32
CA ASP A 194 -12.39 -7.95 15.52
C ASP A 194 -11.72 -7.45 14.24
N GLY A 195 -12.04 -8.01 13.09
CA GLY A 195 -11.56 -7.57 11.79
C GLY A 195 -10.32 -8.31 11.25
N ASN A 196 -9.68 -9.18 12.03
CA ASN A 196 -8.57 -10.01 11.54
C ASN A 196 -9.10 -11.11 10.61
N PHE A 197 -8.49 -11.29 9.42
CA PHE A 197 -8.89 -12.32 8.46
C PHE A 197 -8.27 -13.70 8.75
N GLY A 198 -7.34 -13.79 9.67
CA GLY A 198 -6.69 -15.02 10.08
C GLY A 198 -5.20 -14.86 10.32
N GLY A 199 -4.64 -15.71 11.17
CA GLY A 199 -3.25 -15.66 11.61
C GLY A 199 -3.08 -15.18 13.04
N LEU A 200 -1.84 -15.16 13.50
CA LEU A 200 -1.45 -14.49 14.74
C LEU A 200 -1.65 -12.98 14.60
N TYR A 201 -1.77 -12.29 15.73
CA TYR A 201 -1.92 -10.82 15.73
C TYR A 201 -0.56 -10.11 15.77
N GLN A 202 0.49 -10.79 16.21
CA GLN A 202 1.83 -10.24 16.35
C GLN A 202 2.89 -11.31 16.18
N ARG A 203 4.06 -10.90 15.68
CA ARG A 203 5.30 -11.69 15.65
C ARG A 203 6.43 -10.88 16.29
N PRO A 204 7.56 -11.52 16.66
CA PRO A 204 8.74 -10.81 17.13
C PRO A 204 9.19 -9.72 16.18
N ASP A 205 9.67 -8.59 16.71
CA ASP A 205 10.13 -7.47 15.90
C ASP A 205 11.25 -7.86 14.93
N ALA A 206 12.09 -8.83 15.29
CA ALA A 206 13.14 -9.33 14.40
C ALA A 206 12.57 -9.93 13.09
N ASP A 207 11.47 -10.69 13.18
CA ASP A 207 10.77 -11.23 12.01
C ASP A 207 10.19 -10.11 11.15
N MET A 208 9.56 -9.13 11.81
CA MET A 208 8.93 -8.00 11.13
C MET A 208 9.95 -7.10 10.43
N LEU A 209 11.07 -6.80 11.07
CA LEU A 209 12.15 -6.00 10.47
C LEU A 209 12.83 -6.74 9.32
N ALA A 210 13.01 -8.08 9.44
CA ALA A 210 13.51 -8.88 8.33
C ALA A 210 12.55 -8.94 7.13
N LEU A 211 11.24 -8.98 7.36
CA LEU A 211 10.22 -8.85 6.31
C LEU A 211 10.27 -7.45 5.67
N TRP A 212 10.37 -6.41 6.51
CA TRP A 212 10.44 -5.02 6.05
C TRP A 212 11.61 -4.78 5.10
N GLN A 213 12.80 -5.29 5.45
CA GLN A 213 13.97 -5.13 4.61
C GLN A 213 13.78 -5.74 3.21
N VAL A 214 13.13 -6.92 3.12
CA VAL A 214 12.82 -7.54 1.82
C VAL A 214 11.85 -6.66 1.01
N ALA A 215 10.80 -6.11 1.66
CA ALA A 215 9.84 -5.25 0.99
C ALA A 215 10.49 -3.94 0.47
N VAL A 216 11.37 -3.33 1.27
CA VAL A 216 12.12 -2.13 0.88
C VAL A 216 13.05 -2.43 -0.31
N ASP A 217 13.79 -3.53 -0.25
CA ASP A 217 14.74 -3.89 -1.33
C ASP A 217 14.00 -4.22 -2.63
N GLU A 218 12.87 -4.94 -2.56
CA GLU A 218 12.04 -5.25 -3.72
C GLU A 218 11.42 -3.99 -4.36
N THR A 219 10.96 -3.05 -3.54
CA THR A 219 10.45 -1.75 -4.00
C THR A 219 11.56 -0.89 -4.60
N ARG A 220 12.76 -0.89 -4.01
CA ARG A 220 13.92 -0.14 -4.52
C ARG A 220 14.39 -0.66 -5.89
N GLU A 221 14.36 -1.96 -6.10
CA GLU A 221 14.71 -2.55 -7.39
C GLU A 221 13.76 -2.11 -8.51
N LEU A 222 12.47 -1.95 -8.23
CA LEU A 222 11.53 -1.37 -9.20
C LEU A 222 11.89 0.07 -9.54
N LEU A 223 12.28 0.88 -8.55
CA LEU A 223 12.70 2.27 -8.75
C LEU A 223 14.02 2.38 -9.55
N ALA A 224 14.95 1.45 -9.32
CA ALA A 224 16.23 1.42 -10.02
C ALA A 224 16.18 0.74 -11.40
N GLY A 225 15.07 0.08 -11.73
CA GLY A 225 14.90 -0.70 -12.94
C GLY A 225 14.83 0.12 -14.22
N THR A 226 14.74 -0.57 -15.35
CA THR A 226 14.80 0.03 -16.69
C THR A 226 13.53 0.75 -17.13
N TRP A 227 12.43 0.66 -16.38
CA TRP A 227 11.13 1.28 -16.70
C TRP A 227 10.61 0.94 -18.10
N GLY A 228 11.05 -0.18 -18.68
CA GLY A 228 10.69 -0.62 -20.03
C GLY A 228 11.47 0.08 -21.15
N ASP A 229 12.53 0.80 -20.83
CA ASP A 229 13.46 1.32 -21.84
C ASP A 229 14.18 0.14 -22.48
N PRO A 230 14.37 0.14 -23.81
CA PRO A 230 15.15 -0.90 -24.48
C PRO A 230 16.61 -0.84 -23.97
N SER A 231 17.11 -1.98 -23.52
CA SER A 231 18.52 -2.18 -23.10
C SER A 231 19.47 -1.93 -24.24
#